data_daf37c4df299573f6b92ad69db813e8f
#
_entry.id   daf37c4df299573f6b92ad69db813e8f
#
_cell.length_a   1.000
_cell.length_b   1.000
_cell.length_c   1.000
_cell.angle_alpha   90.00
_cell.angle_beta   90.00
_cell.angle_gamma   90.00
#
_symmetry.space_group_name_H-M   'P 1'
#
loop_
_entity.id
_entity.type
_entity.pdbx_description
1 polymer ?
#
loop_
_entity_poly.entity_id
_entity_poly.type
_entity_poly.pdbx_seq_one_letter_code
_entity_poly.pdbx_strand_id
1 'polypeptide(L)'
;MSLLQTIESGRNQKPRRVMLYGVHGIGKSTFGAMAPKPVFIQTEDGLGNLDAARFPLAESFDDVMAAVMALYSEAHDFQTVVVDSADWLEQLIWKEVIRRRPTTDRGRDITSIEDYGFAKGYTYALEPWREVLDGLNALRNERGMMVILIAHAKIERFENPETDAYDRYSPRLNKHASALIQEWCDEVLFATGTA
;
A
#
# COMPACT_ATOMS: atom_id res chain seq x y z
N MET A 1 -1.70 2.32 39.73
CA MET A 1 -0.38 2.08 39.10
C MET A 1 0.15 3.40 38.58
N SER A 2 1.38 3.76 38.90
CA SER A 2 1.97 5.02 38.40
C SER A 2 2.25 4.85 36.88
N LEU A 3 1.96 5.87 36.08
CA LEU A 3 2.23 5.86 34.63
C LEU A 3 3.73 5.65 34.34
N LEU A 4 4.61 6.09 35.22
CA LEU A 4 6.05 5.87 35.09
C LEU A 4 6.45 4.37 35.15
N GLN A 5 5.65 3.52 35.80
CA GLN A 5 5.88 2.08 35.86
C GLN A 5 5.51 1.34 34.57
N THR A 6 4.83 2.02 33.64
CA THR A 6 4.47 1.49 32.31
C THR A 6 5.50 1.84 31.24
N ILE A 7 6.59 2.55 31.60
CA ILE A 7 7.65 2.89 30.65
C ILE A 7 8.39 1.60 30.27
N GLU A 8 8.32 1.28 28.97
CA GLU A 8 9.12 0.24 28.36
C GLU A 8 10.40 0.82 27.74
N SER A 9 11.51 0.11 27.91
CA SER A 9 12.79 0.49 27.31
C SER A 9 13.33 -0.66 26.47
N GLY A 10 14.04 -0.33 25.40
CA GLY A 10 14.64 -1.33 24.49
C GLY A 10 14.18 -1.14 23.06
N ARG A 11 14.56 -2.08 22.19
CA ARG A 11 14.17 -2.08 20.77
C ARG A 11 12.77 -2.65 20.61
N ASN A 12 11.92 -1.95 19.87
CA ASN A 12 10.66 -2.53 19.41
C ASN A 12 10.96 -3.58 18.34
N GLN A 13 10.67 -4.85 18.63
CA GLN A 13 10.91 -5.98 17.72
C GLN A 13 9.69 -6.34 16.86
N LYS A 14 8.75 -5.42 16.69
CA LYS A 14 7.60 -5.66 15.81
C LYS A 14 8.04 -5.88 14.36
N PRO A 15 7.32 -6.70 13.58
CA PRO A 15 7.58 -6.89 12.17
C PRO A 15 7.61 -5.56 11.39
N ARG A 16 8.40 -5.52 10.31
CA ARG A 16 8.56 -4.32 9.50
C ARG A 16 7.38 -4.08 8.56
N ARG A 17 7.15 -2.81 8.26
CA ARG A 17 6.28 -2.32 7.19
C ARG A 17 7.19 -1.76 6.12
N VAL A 18 7.24 -2.44 4.98
CA VAL A 18 8.18 -2.14 3.90
C VAL A 18 7.41 -1.76 2.65
N MET A 19 7.79 -0.67 1.99
CA MET A 19 7.44 -0.40 0.61
C MET A 19 8.63 -0.74 -0.28
N LEU A 20 8.40 -1.55 -1.31
CA LEU A 20 9.36 -1.81 -2.38
C LEU A 20 8.79 -1.30 -3.70
N TYR A 21 9.43 -0.31 -4.31
CA TYR A 21 9.01 0.18 -5.62
C TYR A 21 10.14 0.07 -6.65
N GLY A 22 9.79 0.00 -7.92
CA GLY A 22 10.75 -0.13 -9.00
C GLY A 22 10.06 -0.35 -10.34
N VAL A 23 10.84 -0.38 -11.41
CA VAL A 23 10.34 -0.59 -12.76
C VAL A 23 9.71 -1.97 -12.92
N HIS A 24 8.89 -2.13 -13.97
CA HIS A 24 8.30 -3.43 -14.29
C HIS A 24 9.40 -4.48 -14.55
N GLY A 25 9.17 -5.71 -14.09
CA GLY A 25 10.09 -6.84 -14.33
C GLY A 25 11.36 -6.87 -13.49
N ILE A 26 11.59 -5.92 -12.56
CA ILE A 26 12.80 -5.85 -11.73
C ILE A 26 12.87 -6.92 -10.62
N GLY A 27 11.83 -7.73 -10.44
CA GLY A 27 11.82 -8.80 -9.43
C GLY A 27 11.12 -8.45 -8.11
N LYS A 28 10.28 -7.42 -8.07
CA LYS A 28 9.56 -7.02 -6.83
C LYS A 28 8.69 -8.13 -6.24
N SER A 29 7.89 -8.79 -7.08
CA SER A 29 7.04 -9.91 -6.64
C SER A 29 7.88 -11.10 -6.17
N THR A 30 9.00 -11.38 -6.82
CA THR A 30 9.96 -12.40 -6.37
C THR A 30 10.51 -12.05 -4.98
N PHE A 31 10.87 -10.79 -4.74
CA PHE A 31 11.29 -10.33 -3.41
C PHE A 31 10.21 -10.62 -2.35
N GLY A 32 8.96 -10.30 -2.64
CA GLY A 32 7.84 -10.61 -1.74
C GLY A 32 7.67 -12.11 -1.48
N ALA A 33 7.82 -12.94 -2.52
CA ALA A 33 7.70 -14.39 -2.42
C ALA A 33 8.85 -15.05 -1.61
N MET A 34 9.97 -14.39 -1.50
CA MET A 34 11.11 -14.85 -0.68
C MET A 34 11.02 -14.44 0.79
N ALA A 35 10.04 -13.65 1.17
CA ALA A 35 9.78 -13.29 2.56
C ALA A 35 9.32 -14.52 3.37
N PRO A 36 9.40 -14.48 4.72
CA PRO A 36 8.96 -15.58 5.56
C PRO A 36 7.46 -15.87 5.40
N LYS A 37 7.10 -17.10 5.00
CA LYS A 37 5.72 -17.59 4.86
C LYS A 37 4.76 -16.54 4.27
N PRO A 38 4.99 -16.09 3.02
CA PRO A 38 4.25 -14.98 2.44
C PRO A 38 2.87 -15.41 1.94
N VAL A 39 1.91 -14.49 2.01
CA VAL A 39 0.64 -14.57 1.30
C VAL A 39 0.40 -13.26 0.57
N PHE A 40 -0.03 -13.35 -0.68
CA PHE A 40 -0.25 -12.20 -1.55
C PHE A 40 -1.72 -11.78 -1.57
N ILE A 41 -1.95 -10.49 -1.43
CA ILE A 41 -3.17 -9.81 -1.82
C ILE A 41 -2.86 -9.17 -3.17
N GLN A 42 -3.40 -9.76 -4.25
CA GLN A 42 -3.14 -9.27 -5.62
C GLN A 42 -4.23 -8.30 -6.04
N THR A 43 -3.81 -7.16 -6.54
CA THR A 43 -4.69 -6.15 -7.15
C THR A 43 -4.49 -6.04 -8.66
N GLU A 44 -3.48 -6.76 -9.19
CA GLU A 44 -3.22 -6.96 -10.60
C GLU A 44 -2.86 -8.42 -10.88
N ASP A 45 -3.15 -8.90 -12.07
CA ASP A 45 -2.79 -10.26 -12.50
C ASP A 45 -1.33 -10.27 -12.97
N GLY A 46 -0.41 -10.23 -12.01
CA GLY A 46 1.03 -10.08 -12.27
C GLY A 46 1.92 -11.18 -11.69
N LEU A 47 1.37 -12.10 -10.89
CA LEU A 47 2.19 -13.13 -10.25
C LEU A 47 2.61 -14.27 -11.20
N GLY A 48 1.88 -14.47 -12.32
CA GLY A 48 2.24 -15.43 -13.35
C GLY A 48 2.55 -16.83 -12.78
N ASN A 49 3.74 -17.33 -13.08
CA ASN A 49 4.21 -18.65 -12.65
C ASN A 49 4.94 -18.63 -11.29
N LEU A 50 4.87 -17.50 -10.56
CA LEU A 50 5.50 -17.41 -9.25
C LEU A 50 4.79 -18.35 -8.26
N ASP A 51 5.54 -19.26 -7.66
CA ASP A 51 5.02 -20.16 -6.64
C ASP A 51 4.88 -19.43 -5.31
N ALA A 52 3.67 -18.92 -5.06
CA ALA A 52 3.35 -18.17 -3.86
C ALA A 52 1.89 -18.35 -3.47
N ALA A 53 1.61 -18.46 -2.17
CA ALA A 53 0.26 -18.43 -1.65
C ALA A 53 -0.38 -17.06 -1.96
N ARG A 54 -1.59 -17.05 -2.46
CA ARG A 54 -2.28 -15.84 -2.88
C ARG A 54 -3.79 -15.94 -2.71
N PHE A 55 -4.40 -14.82 -2.37
CA PHE A 55 -5.85 -14.68 -2.47
C PHE A 55 -6.26 -14.60 -3.95
N PRO A 56 -7.53 -14.88 -4.29
CA PRO A 56 -8.07 -14.52 -5.60
C PRO A 56 -7.81 -13.05 -5.93
N LEU A 57 -7.73 -12.74 -7.24
CA LEU A 57 -7.54 -11.36 -7.70
C LEU A 57 -8.62 -10.44 -7.10
N ALA A 58 -8.21 -9.39 -6.40
CA ALA A 58 -9.12 -8.40 -5.87
C ALA A 58 -9.63 -7.50 -6.99
N GLU A 59 -10.94 -7.40 -7.14
CA GLU A 59 -11.61 -6.57 -8.14
C GLU A 59 -12.25 -5.32 -7.52
N SER A 60 -12.26 -5.25 -6.19
CA SER A 60 -12.83 -4.15 -5.42
C SER A 60 -12.02 -3.85 -4.16
N PHE A 61 -12.26 -2.67 -3.59
CA PHE A 61 -11.76 -2.32 -2.25
C PHE A 61 -12.24 -3.33 -1.19
N ASP A 62 -13.50 -3.76 -1.27
CA ASP A 62 -14.06 -4.73 -0.32
C ASP A 62 -13.33 -6.08 -0.39
N ASP A 63 -12.90 -6.54 -1.57
CA ASP A 63 -12.12 -7.77 -1.71
C ASP A 63 -10.78 -7.67 -0.98
N VAL A 64 -10.11 -6.52 -1.07
CA VAL A 64 -8.86 -6.28 -0.36
C VAL A 64 -9.08 -6.30 1.15
N MET A 65 -10.12 -5.60 1.63
CA MET A 65 -10.45 -5.56 3.05
C MET A 65 -10.91 -6.92 3.58
N ALA A 66 -11.62 -7.71 2.77
CA ALA A 66 -12.00 -9.08 3.12
C ALA A 66 -10.76 -10.00 3.29
N ALA A 67 -9.76 -9.86 2.41
CA ALA A 67 -8.50 -10.60 2.55
C ALA A 67 -7.75 -10.23 3.84
N VAL A 68 -7.66 -8.93 4.15
CA VAL A 68 -7.06 -8.44 5.40
C VAL A 68 -7.83 -8.98 6.61
N MET A 69 -9.15 -8.94 6.57
CA MET A 69 -10.00 -9.44 7.67
C MET A 69 -9.87 -10.96 7.85
N ALA A 70 -9.76 -11.73 6.77
CA ALA A 70 -9.52 -13.18 6.86
C ALA A 70 -8.17 -13.47 7.54
N LEU A 71 -7.11 -12.77 7.18
CA LEU A 71 -5.81 -12.89 7.84
C LEU A 71 -5.84 -12.45 9.31
N TYR A 72 -6.70 -11.51 9.66
CA TYR A 72 -6.85 -11.05 11.03
C TYR A 72 -7.63 -12.06 11.91
N SER A 73 -8.71 -12.62 11.39
CA SER A 73 -9.70 -13.37 12.20
C SER A 73 -9.57 -14.89 12.11
N GLU A 74 -8.97 -15.43 11.04
CA GLU A 74 -8.89 -16.88 10.85
C GLU A 74 -7.53 -17.43 11.28
N ALA A 75 -7.49 -18.71 11.65
CA ALA A 75 -6.25 -19.40 12.00
C ALA A 75 -5.40 -19.65 10.75
N HIS A 76 -4.15 -19.25 10.79
CA HIS A 76 -3.17 -19.51 9.74
C HIS A 76 -1.74 -19.37 10.29
N ASP A 77 -0.74 -19.76 9.50
CA ASP A 77 0.67 -19.66 9.85
C ASP A 77 1.47 -18.69 8.95
N PHE A 78 0.80 -17.89 8.12
CA PHE A 78 1.46 -16.86 7.32
C PHE A 78 2.13 -15.82 8.21
N GLN A 79 3.33 -15.40 7.82
CA GLN A 79 4.16 -14.44 8.57
C GLN A 79 4.35 -13.12 7.82
N THR A 80 4.02 -13.08 6.54
CA THR A 80 4.16 -11.89 5.70
C THR A 80 2.92 -11.72 4.83
N VAL A 81 2.35 -10.52 4.80
CA VAL A 81 1.36 -10.12 3.82
C VAL A 81 2.00 -9.21 2.78
N VAL A 82 1.84 -9.56 1.51
CA VAL A 82 2.38 -8.81 0.37
C VAL A 82 1.21 -8.26 -0.43
N VAL A 83 1.13 -6.94 -0.57
CA VAL A 83 0.17 -6.27 -1.45
C VAL A 83 0.85 -5.98 -2.79
N ASP A 84 0.39 -6.63 -3.83
CA ASP A 84 0.95 -6.51 -5.19
C ASP A 84 -0.16 -6.14 -6.18
N SER A 85 -0.30 -4.88 -6.48
CA SER A 85 0.52 -3.73 -6.11
C SER A 85 -0.30 -2.58 -5.51
N ALA A 86 0.38 -1.69 -4.82
CA ALA A 86 -0.23 -0.52 -4.19
C ALA A 86 -0.80 0.48 -5.22
N ASP A 87 -0.16 0.62 -6.38
CA ASP A 87 -0.64 1.51 -7.44
C ASP A 87 -1.91 0.98 -8.14
N TRP A 88 -2.09 -0.34 -8.25
CA TRP A 88 -3.35 -0.92 -8.69
C TRP A 88 -4.41 -0.89 -7.58
N LEU A 89 -4.01 -1.06 -6.32
CA LEU A 89 -4.91 -0.84 -5.17
C LEU A 89 -5.44 0.60 -5.16
N GLU A 90 -4.61 1.59 -5.50
CA GLU A 90 -5.04 2.99 -5.59
C GLU A 90 -6.22 3.17 -6.56
N GLN A 91 -6.23 2.46 -7.67
CA GLN A 91 -7.36 2.51 -8.62
C GLN A 91 -8.65 1.92 -8.02
N LEU A 92 -8.55 0.84 -7.25
CA LEU A 92 -9.68 0.28 -6.52
C LEU A 92 -10.19 1.25 -5.44
N ILE A 93 -9.28 1.95 -4.78
CA ILE A 93 -9.60 2.99 -3.80
C ILE A 93 -10.34 4.16 -4.45
N TRP A 94 -9.93 4.59 -5.65
CA TRP A 94 -10.65 5.66 -6.37
C TRP A 94 -12.08 5.24 -6.74
N LYS A 95 -12.28 4.00 -7.16
CA LYS A 95 -13.62 3.45 -7.40
C LYS A 95 -14.47 3.45 -6.12
N GLU A 96 -13.85 3.12 -4.99
CA GLU A 96 -14.51 3.15 -3.68
C GLU A 96 -14.89 4.57 -3.26
N VAL A 97 -14.05 5.56 -3.51
CA VAL A 97 -14.37 6.98 -3.27
C VAL A 97 -15.60 7.38 -4.06
N ILE A 98 -15.67 7.01 -5.35
CA ILE A 98 -16.80 7.31 -6.23
C ILE A 98 -18.07 6.60 -5.71
N ARG A 99 -17.96 5.35 -5.29
CA ARG A 99 -19.09 4.61 -4.70
C ARG A 99 -19.64 5.30 -3.45
N ARG A 100 -18.76 5.80 -2.58
CA ARG A 100 -19.15 6.51 -1.35
C ARG A 100 -19.71 7.92 -1.61
N ARG A 101 -19.23 8.57 -2.66
CA ARG A 101 -19.55 9.95 -3.03
C ARG A 101 -19.88 10.04 -4.53
N PRO A 102 -21.02 9.48 -4.96
CA PRO A 102 -21.32 9.33 -6.40
C PRO A 102 -21.67 10.62 -7.10
N THR A 103 -21.94 11.70 -6.36
CA THR A 103 -22.32 13.01 -6.92
C THR A 103 -21.52 14.15 -6.28
N THR A 104 -21.39 15.24 -7.02
CA THR A 104 -20.91 16.51 -6.47
C THR A 104 -21.99 17.15 -5.59
N ASP A 105 -21.62 18.18 -4.81
CA ASP A 105 -22.54 18.99 -4.00
C ASP A 105 -23.67 19.63 -4.82
N ARG A 106 -23.45 19.77 -6.13
CA ARG A 106 -24.45 20.29 -7.09
C ARG A 106 -25.24 19.20 -7.81
N GLY A 107 -25.12 17.94 -7.38
CA GLY A 107 -25.86 16.82 -7.93
C GLY A 107 -25.36 16.30 -9.29
N ARG A 108 -24.16 16.68 -9.74
CA ARG A 108 -23.54 16.13 -10.95
C ARG A 108 -22.90 14.78 -10.63
N ASP A 109 -23.16 13.78 -11.47
CA ASP A 109 -22.57 12.46 -11.33
C ASP A 109 -21.03 12.49 -11.43
N ILE A 110 -20.39 11.67 -10.63
CA ILE A 110 -18.95 11.43 -10.61
C ILE A 110 -18.67 10.12 -11.34
N THR A 111 -17.84 10.16 -12.36
CA THR A 111 -17.42 8.98 -13.13
C THR A 111 -15.92 8.71 -13.02
N SER A 112 -15.13 9.72 -12.63
CA SER A 112 -13.71 9.61 -12.39
C SER A 112 -13.28 10.39 -11.15
N ILE A 113 -12.11 10.06 -10.59
CA ILE A 113 -11.57 10.74 -9.42
C ILE A 113 -11.35 12.25 -9.66
N GLU A 114 -11.12 12.65 -10.91
CA GLU A 114 -10.91 14.05 -11.30
C GLU A 114 -12.21 14.87 -11.29
N ASP A 115 -13.38 14.25 -11.39
CA ASP A 115 -14.66 14.92 -11.51
C ASP A 115 -15.06 15.72 -10.25
N TYR A 116 -14.45 15.43 -9.12
CA TYR A 116 -14.64 16.22 -7.90
C TYR A 116 -14.08 17.66 -8.00
N GLY A 117 -13.18 17.89 -8.95
CA GLY A 117 -12.52 19.17 -9.16
C GLY A 117 -11.50 19.51 -8.07
N PHE A 118 -10.56 20.39 -8.41
CA PHE A 118 -9.53 20.89 -7.49
C PHE A 118 -8.77 19.80 -6.72
N ALA A 119 -8.55 18.65 -7.36
CA ALA A 119 -7.89 17.47 -6.78
C ALA A 119 -8.55 16.93 -5.48
N LYS A 120 -9.78 17.29 -5.17
CA LYS A 120 -10.49 16.85 -3.95
C LYS A 120 -10.64 15.34 -3.87
N GLY A 121 -10.84 14.65 -5.00
CA GLY A 121 -10.97 13.19 -5.05
C GLY A 121 -9.77 12.48 -4.46
N TYR A 122 -8.57 12.96 -4.71
CA TYR A 122 -7.34 12.41 -4.16
C TYR A 122 -7.23 12.61 -2.64
N THR A 123 -7.80 13.69 -2.12
CA THR A 123 -7.90 13.92 -0.66
C THR A 123 -8.94 12.97 -0.04
N TYR A 124 -10.08 12.78 -0.69
CA TYR A 124 -11.09 11.81 -0.25
C TYR A 124 -10.54 10.38 -0.23
N ALA A 125 -9.65 10.04 -1.15
CA ALA A 125 -9.02 8.73 -1.22
C ALA A 125 -8.14 8.40 0.01
N LEU A 126 -7.70 9.39 0.78
CA LEU A 126 -6.93 9.16 2.00
C LEU A 126 -7.73 8.42 3.08
N GLU A 127 -9.05 8.57 3.11
CA GLU A 127 -9.91 7.86 4.05
C GLU A 127 -9.83 6.32 3.84
N PRO A 128 -10.19 5.76 2.66
CA PRO A 128 -10.03 4.33 2.43
C PRO A 128 -8.57 3.86 2.47
N TRP A 129 -7.60 4.69 2.09
CA TRP A 129 -6.19 4.36 2.30
C TRP A 129 -5.85 4.11 3.77
N ARG A 130 -6.33 4.96 4.67
CA ARG A 130 -6.13 4.77 6.11
C ARG A 130 -6.80 3.51 6.62
N GLU A 131 -7.98 3.16 6.11
CA GLU A 131 -8.64 1.90 6.46
C GLU A 131 -7.78 0.68 6.09
N VAL A 132 -7.18 0.66 4.90
CA VAL A 132 -6.25 -0.39 4.48
C VAL A 132 -5.02 -0.43 5.40
N LEU A 133 -4.39 0.72 5.63
CA LEU A 133 -3.19 0.79 6.46
C LEU A 133 -3.46 0.41 7.92
N ASP A 134 -4.61 0.77 8.46
CA ASP A 134 -5.04 0.36 9.80
C ASP A 134 -5.26 -1.16 9.88
N GLY A 135 -5.88 -1.76 8.87
CA GLY A 135 -6.03 -3.21 8.78
C GLY A 135 -4.69 -3.93 8.72
N LEU A 136 -3.75 -3.46 7.88
CA LEU A 136 -2.40 -4.01 7.80
C LEU A 136 -1.62 -3.81 9.10
N ASN A 137 -1.81 -2.68 9.78
CA ASN A 137 -1.25 -2.44 11.11
C ASN A 137 -1.77 -3.42 12.16
N ALA A 138 -3.04 -3.77 12.12
CA ALA A 138 -3.61 -4.78 13.00
C ALA A 138 -2.96 -6.16 12.76
N LEU A 139 -2.74 -6.54 11.51
CA LEU A 139 -2.00 -7.77 11.19
C LEU A 139 -0.57 -7.76 11.76
N ARG A 140 0.12 -6.63 11.63
CA ARG A 140 1.46 -6.46 12.18
C ARG A 140 1.48 -6.53 13.71
N ASN A 141 0.60 -5.80 14.36
CA ASN A 141 0.61 -5.64 15.82
C ASN A 141 0.03 -6.83 16.57
N GLU A 142 -1.00 -7.46 16.02
CA GLU A 142 -1.77 -8.49 16.71
C GLU A 142 -1.55 -9.90 16.15
N ARG A 143 -1.14 -10.01 14.88
CA ARG A 143 -0.86 -11.28 14.23
C ARG A 143 0.63 -11.48 13.92
N GLY A 144 1.49 -10.54 14.28
CA GLY A 144 2.94 -10.63 14.11
C GLY A 144 3.39 -10.72 12.64
N MET A 145 2.64 -10.14 11.70
CA MET A 145 2.93 -10.22 10.27
C MET A 145 3.78 -9.06 9.80
N MET A 146 4.82 -9.35 9.01
CA MET A 146 5.49 -8.36 8.18
C MET A 146 4.55 -7.88 7.08
N VAL A 147 4.63 -6.61 6.72
CA VAL A 147 3.87 -6.02 5.61
C VAL A 147 4.82 -5.56 4.51
N ILE A 148 4.60 -6.02 3.29
CA ILE A 148 5.32 -5.56 2.10
C ILE A 148 4.30 -4.97 1.12
N LEU A 149 4.48 -3.69 0.79
CA LEU A 149 3.72 -3.01 -0.25
C LEU A 149 4.59 -2.89 -1.49
N ILE A 150 4.21 -3.54 -2.58
CA ILE A 150 4.89 -3.44 -3.87
C ILE A 150 4.24 -2.33 -4.68
N ALA A 151 5.04 -1.48 -5.31
CA ALA A 151 4.57 -0.44 -6.22
C ALA A 151 5.45 -0.36 -7.48
N HIS A 152 4.85 0.06 -8.60
CA HIS A 152 5.61 0.43 -9.78
C HIS A 152 6.27 1.80 -9.57
N ALA A 153 7.35 2.05 -10.29
CA ALA A 153 8.01 3.34 -10.31
C ALA A 153 7.45 4.22 -11.43
N LYS A 154 7.46 5.52 -11.21
CA LYS A 154 7.33 6.57 -12.23
C LYS A 154 8.55 7.47 -12.18
N ILE A 155 8.83 8.16 -13.29
CA ILE A 155 9.80 9.25 -13.31
C ILE A 155 9.06 10.54 -12.98
N GLU A 156 9.61 11.30 -12.06
CA GLU A 156 9.04 12.55 -11.57
C GLU A 156 10.14 13.61 -11.53
N ARG A 157 9.84 14.80 -12.08
CA ARG A 157 10.74 15.92 -11.96
C ARG A 157 10.73 16.47 -10.55
N PHE A 158 11.90 16.57 -9.97
CA PHE A 158 12.08 17.10 -8.62
C PHE A 158 12.76 18.48 -8.71
N GLU A 159 12.07 19.49 -8.21
CA GLU A 159 12.60 20.83 -8.06
C GLU A 159 13.15 21.01 -6.64
N ASN A 160 14.46 21.12 -6.55
CA ASN A 160 15.15 21.35 -5.30
C ASN A 160 15.58 22.83 -5.26
N PRO A 161 15.24 23.59 -4.20
CA PRO A 161 15.66 25.00 -4.11
C PRO A 161 17.18 25.21 -4.02
N GLU A 162 17.94 24.14 -3.70
CA GLU A 162 19.40 24.21 -3.51
C GLU A 162 20.21 23.69 -4.72
N THR A 163 19.55 23.03 -5.70
CA THR A 163 20.22 22.44 -6.86
C THR A 163 19.35 22.59 -8.10
N ASP A 164 19.94 22.36 -9.29
CA ASP A 164 19.16 22.26 -10.53
C ASP A 164 18.10 21.15 -10.43
N ALA A 165 16.94 21.39 -11.05
CA ALA A 165 15.87 20.41 -11.11
C ALA A 165 16.34 19.15 -11.84
N TYR A 166 16.01 17.98 -11.29
CA TYR A 166 16.38 16.68 -11.86
C TYR A 166 15.21 15.70 -11.84
N ASP A 167 15.31 14.67 -12.68
CA ASP A 167 14.34 13.59 -12.71
C ASP A 167 14.74 12.50 -11.72
N ARG A 168 13.76 12.00 -10.96
CA ARG A 168 13.96 10.90 -10.01
C ARG A 168 12.88 9.86 -10.16
N TYR A 169 13.19 8.63 -9.76
CA TYR A 169 12.16 7.60 -9.58
C TYR A 169 11.40 7.83 -8.28
N SER A 170 10.08 7.66 -8.36
CA SER A 170 9.18 7.69 -7.21
C SER A 170 8.10 6.60 -7.36
N PRO A 171 7.42 6.18 -6.28
CA PRO A 171 6.28 5.26 -6.40
C PRO A 171 5.20 5.85 -7.30
N ARG A 172 4.62 5.02 -8.18
CA ARG A 172 3.53 5.42 -9.08
C ARG A 172 2.20 5.53 -8.33
N LEU A 173 2.12 6.49 -7.45
CA LEU A 173 0.97 6.80 -6.62
C LEU A 173 0.68 8.29 -6.71
N ASN A 174 -0.56 8.69 -6.41
CA ASN A 174 -0.87 10.09 -6.18
C ASN A 174 0.00 10.63 -5.03
N LYS A 175 0.44 11.87 -5.14
CA LYS A 175 1.38 12.47 -4.19
C LYS A 175 0.91 12.43 -2.72
N HIS A 176 -0.40 12.57 -2.46
CA HIS A 176 -0.95 12.53 -1.10
C HIS A 176 -0.95 11.11 -0.53
N ALA A 177 -1.35 10.13 -1.34
CA ALA A 177 -1.29 8.72 -0.96
C ALA A 177 0.16 8.27 -0.77
N SER A 178 1.07 8.66 -1.68
CA SER A 178 2.49 8.36 -1.58
C SER A 178 3.09 8.88 -0.30
N ALA A 179 2.83 10.14 0.07
CA ALA A 179 3.30 10.72 1.33
C ALA A 179 2.77 9.96 2.55
N LEU A 180 1.46 9.68 2.60
CA LEU A 180 0.83 8.93 3.68
C LEU A 180 1.48 7.55 3.87
N ILE A 181 1.67 6.79 2.78
CA ILE A 181 2.20 5.43 2.82
C ILE A 181 3.69 5.45 3.20
N GLN A 182 4.49 6.37 2.65
CA GLN A 182 5.91 6.46 2.96
C GLN A 182 6.14 6.81 4.43
N GLU A 183 5.35 7.72 5.00
CA GLU A 183 5.40 8.03 6.44
C GLU A 183 4.97 6.84 7.32
N TRP A 184 4.02 6.05 6.85
CA TRP A 184 3.54 4.87 7.56
C TRP A 184 4.54 3.71 7.54
N CYS A 185 5.35 3.55 6.48
CA CYS A 185 6.35 2.50 6.34
C CYS A 185 7.55 2.73 7.27
N ASP A 186 8.11 1.64 7.78
CA ASP A 186 9.40 1.67 8.49
C ASP A 186 10.57 1.79 7.51
N GLU A 187 10.41 1.25 6.29
CA GLU A 187 11.42 1.24 5.23
C GLU A 187 10.78 1.47 3.86
N VAL A 188 11.42 2.31 3.05
CA VAL A 188 11.05 2.53 1.65
C VAL A 188 12.25 2.19 0.78
N LEU A 189 12.12 1.15 -0.04
CA LEU A 189 13.19 0.58 -0.84
C LEU A 189 12.92 0.81 -2.33
N PHE A 190 13.94 1.22 -3.06
CA PHE A 190 13.93 1.31 -4.52
C PHE A 190 14.69 0.13 -5.13
N ALA A 191 13.99 -0.70 -5.91
CA ALA A 191 14.64 -1.78 -6.66
C ALA A 191 15.25 -1.24 -7.96
N THR A 192 16.55 -1.37 -8.11
CA THR A 192 17.31 -1.01 -9.31
C THR A 192 18.09 -2.21 -9.81
N GLY A 193 18.28 -2.32 -11.14
CA GLY A 193 19.14 -3.31 -11.74
C GLY A 193 20.60 -2.85 -11.68
N THR A 194 21.50 -3.78 -11.49
CA THR A 194 22.93 -3.54 -11.81
C THR A 194 23.10 -3.52 -13.33
N ALA A 195 23.77 -2.49 -13.85
CA ALA A 195 24.17 -2.43 -15.24
C ALA A 195 25.23 -3.49 -15.54
#